data_1b1552b9542fad25f16f3863d21fef33
#
_entry.id   1b1552b9542fad25f16f3863d21fef33
#
_cell.length_a   1.000
_cell.length_b   1.000
_cell.length_c   1.000
_cell.angle_alpha   90.00
_cell.angle_beta   90.00
_cell.angle_gamma   90.00
#
_symmetry.space_group_name_H-M   'P 1'
#
loop_
_entity.id
_entity.type
_entity.pdbx_description
1 polymer ?
#
loop_
_entity_poly.entity_id
_entity_poly.type
_entity_poly.pdbx_seq_one_letter_code
_entity_poly.pdbx_strand_id
1 'polypeptide(L)'
;EDVYNITAPFLFEGKRYLAGRVEKRTEEWSRVVFFMEENEKWIVDNSIPPLPLQDPFVTQVNGEFIVGGVEVFDDVENPGMLNYRTNFYRRNSLRSLTLFAKGPDRMKDIRLLQLEKNQILVMTRPQGSIFANGKCYEAGRGKIGYTILHSLNGLTPEAILEATIFD
;
A
#
# COMPACT_ATOMS: atom_id res chain seq x y z
N GLU A 1 9.63 4.93 20.05
CA GLU A 1 9.04 4.87 18.71
C GLU A 1 7.60 5.37 18.76
N ASP A 2 7.16 6.01 17.71
CA ASP A 2 5.79 6.48 17.56
C ASP A 2 5.04 5.65 16.52
N VAL A 3 3.71 5.67 16.60
CA VAL A 3 2.84 4.97 15.65
C VAL A 3 2.06 5.99 14.85
N TYR A 4 2.13 5.90 13.53
CA TYR A 4 1.48 6.81 12.58
C TYR A 4 0.60 6.04 11.61
N ASN A 5 -0.31 6.76 10.94
CA ASN A 5 -1.07 6.27 9.79
C ASN A 5 -1.66 4.87 10.01
N ILE A 6 -2.37 4.69 11.12
CA ILE A 6 -3.04 3.44 11.45
C ILE A 6 -4.19 3.16 10.47
N THR A 7 -4.39 1.89 10.14
CA THR A 7 -5.56 1.45 9.38
C THR A 7 -6.83 1.56 10.21
N ALA A 8 -8.00 1.53 9.57
CA ALA A 8 -9.21 1.18 10.28
C ALA A 8 -9.06 -0.24 10.89
N PRO A 9 -9.70 -0.52 12.04
CA PRO A 9 -9.75 -1.87 12.57
C PRO A 9 -10.39 -2.84 11.58
N PHE A 10 -9.79 -4.03 11.45
CA PHE A 10 -10.29 -5.10 10.59
C PHE A 10 -10.38 -6.42 11.35
N LEU A 11 -11.25 -7.32 10.89
CA LEU A 11 -11.42 -8.63 11.47
C LEU A 11 -10.57 -9.66 10.71
N PHE A 12 -9.74 -10.42 11.42
CA PHE A 12 -8.94 -11.48 10.85
C PHE A 12 -8.88 -12.68 11.83
N GLU A 13 -9.19 -13.89 11.36
CA GLU A 13 -9.24 -15.12 12.19
C GLU A 13 -10.05 -14.94 13.49
N GLY A 14 -11.17 -14.22 13.42
CA GLY A 14 -12.05 -13.97 14.57
C GLY A 14 -11.54 -12.94 15.59
N LYS A 15 -10.41 -12.29 15.34
CA LYS A 15 -9.83 -11.25 16.19
C LYS A 15 -9.81 -9.91 15.47
N ARG A 16 -9.88 -8.82 16.22
CA ARG A 16 -9.75 -7.47 15.67
C ARG A 16 -8.29 -7.03 15.66
N TYR A 17 -7.88 -6.50 14.53
CA TYR A 17 -6.54 -5.99 14.29
C TYR A 17 -6.58 -4.58 13.73
N LEU A 18 -5.48 -3.86 13.87
CA LEU A 18 -5.10 -2.73 13.05
C LEU A 18 -3.62 -2.86 12.67
N ALA A 19 -3.22 -2.20 11.60
CA ALA A 19 -1.83 -2.06 11.22
C ALA A 19 -1.42 -0.60 11.36
N GLY A 20 -0.20 -0.33 11.81
CA GLY A 20 0.33 1.01 11.99
C GLY A 20 1.77 1.12 11.49
N ARG A 21 2.13 2.28 10.98
CA ARG A 21 3.50 2.66 10.69
C ARG A 21 4.22 2.97 12.00
N VAL A 22 5.26 2.23 12.30
CA VAL A 22 6.09 2.42 13.50
C VAL A 22 7.47 2.91 13.07
N GLU A 23 7.91 4.03 13.63
CA GLU A 23 9.21 4.61 13.33
C GLU A 23 9.80 5.36 14.53
N LYS A 24 11.09 5.63 14.49
CA LYS A 24 11.74 6.55 15.38
C LYS A 24 11.59 7.98 14.86
N ARG A 25 11.49 8.96 15.76
CA ARG A 25 11.33 10.39 15.41
C ARG A 25 12.47 10.98 14.58
N THR A 26 13.60 10.30 14.56
CA THR A 26 14.85 10.78 13.95
C THR A 26 15.23 10.03 12.68
N GLU A 27 14.37 9.11 12.21
CA GLU A 27 14.66 8.23 11.08
C GLU A 27 13.44 8.16 10.14
N GLU A 28 13.69 8.13 8.84
CA GLU A 28 12.66 7.91 7.80
C GLU A 28 12.36 6.40 7.58
N TRP A 29 13.16 5.52 8.18
CA TRP A 29 12.97 4.09 8.08
C TRP A 29 11.89 3.62 9.06
N SER A 30 10.82 3.10 8.51
CA SER A 30 9.68 2.64 9.27
C SER A 30 9.31 1.20 8.92
N ARG A 31 8.47 0.64 9.77
CA ARG A 31 7.90 -0.69 9.56
C ARG A 31 6.42 -0.69 9.89
N VAL A 32 5.68 -1.50 9.21
CA VAL A 32 4.28 -1.78 9.55
C VAL A 32 4.24 -2.88 10.60
N VAL A 33 3.57 -2.59 11.70
CA VAL A 33 3.36 -3.51 12.83
C VAL A 33 1.86 -3.75 12.97
N PHE A 34 1.50 -4.98 13.29
CA PHE A 34 0.11 -5.37 13.53
C PHE A 34 -0.19 -5.36 15.03
N PHE A 35 -1.32 -4.76 15.37
CA PHE A 35 -1.80 -4.67 16.75
C PHE A 35 -3.11 -5.44 16.84
N MET A 36 -3.23 -6.30 17.82
CA MET A 36 -4.44 -7.05 18.14
C MET A 36 -5.17 -6.38 19.29
N GLU A 37 -6.49 -6.35 19.22
CA GLU A 37 -7.31 -5.88 20.34
C GLU A 37 -7.42 -6.97 21.40
N GLU A 38 -7.04 -6.63 22.61
CA GLU A 38 -7.18 -7.46 23.79
C GLU A 38 -7.58 -6.61 25.01
N ASN A 39 -8.70 -6.94 25.66
CA ASN A 39 -9.23 -6.20 26.82
C ASN A 39 -9.33 -4.68 26.56
N GLU A 40 -9.91 -4.29 25.43
CA GLU A 40 -10.09 -2.90 24.99
C GLU A 40 -8.76 -2.13 24.76
N LYS A 41 -7.66 -2.84 24.62
CA LYS A 41 -6.33 -2.27 24.33
C LYS A 41 -5.77 -2.86 23.05
N TRP A 42 -5.00 -2.05 22.36
CA TRP A 42 -4.24 -2.48 21.20
C TRP A 42 -2.84 -2.89 21.62
N ILE A 43 -2.52 -4.17 21.47
CA ILE A 43 -1.21 -4.74 21.80
C ILE A 43 -0.53 -5.29 20.55
N VAL A 44 0.79 -5.17 20.47
CA VAL A 44 1.56 -5.70 19.34
C VAL A 44 1.44 -7.23 19.29
N ASP A 45 1.02 -7.77 18.15
CA ASP A 45 1.09 -9.20 17.90
C ASP A 45 2.48 -9.58 17.36
N ASN A 46 3.37 -9.97 18.25
CA ASN A 46 4.74 -10.36 17.91
C ASN A 46 4.83 -11.66 17.09
N SER A 47 3.73 -12.38 16.90
CA SER A 47 3.68 -13.56 16.04
C SER A 47 3.59 -13.21 14.55
N ILE A 48 3.28 -11.95 14.23
CA ILE A 48 3.21 -11.43 12.86
C ILE A 48 4.51 -10.67 12.56
N PRO A 49 5.30 -11.11 11.57
CA PRO A 49 6.50 -10.38 11.16
C PRO A 49 6.15 -8.96 10.70
N PRO A 50 6.89 -7.92 11.13
CA PRO A 50 6.69 -6.58 10.61
C PRO A 50 7.06 -6.51 9.13
N LEU A 51 6.39 -5.63 8.39
CA LEU A 51 6.71 -5.37 6.99
C LEU A 51 7.55 -4.10 6.87
N PRO A 52 8.60 -4.06 6.01
CA PRO A 52 9.41 -2.86 5.78
C PRO A 52 8.66 -1.86 4.89
N LEU A 53 7.58 -1.31 5.41
CA LEU A 53 6.66 -0.43 4.69
C LEU A 53 6.28 0.78 5.53
N GLN A 54 5.82 1.82 4.84
CA GLN A 54 5.12 2.98 5.38
C GLN A 54 3.63 2.92 5.02
N ASP A 55 2.81 3.71 5.71
CA ASP A 55 1.43 4.04 5.35
C ASP A 55 0.57 2.82 4.95
N PRO A 56 0.37 1.86 5.87
CA PRO A 56 -0.30 0.62 5.58
C PRO A 56 -1.77 0.83 5.20
N PHE A 57 -2.27 -0.07 4.37
CA PHE A 57 -3.69 -0.27 4.17
C PHE A 57 -4.03 -1.76 4.14
N VAL A 58 -5.28 -2.04 4.44
CA VAL A 58 -5.84 -3.39 4.43
C VAL A 58 -7.16 -3.38 3.70
N THR A 59 -7.37 -4.34 2.81
CA THR A 59 -8.63 -4.51 2.07
C THR A 59 -8.87 -5.98 1.76
N GLN A 60 -10.07 -6.31 1.30
CA GLN A 60 -10.40 -7.62 0.75
C GLN A 60 -10.78 -7.48 -0.72
N VAL A 61 -10.25 -8.35 -1.55
CA VAL A 61 -10.53 -8.42 -2.98
C VAL A 61 -10.79 -9.87 -3.36
N ASN A 62 -11.97 -10.17 -3.89
CA ASN A 62 -12.42 -11.52 -4.23
C ASN A 62 -12.25 -12.55 -3.08
N GLY A 63 -12.45 -12.09 -1.83
CA GLY A 63 -12.25 -12.92 -0.64
C GLY A 63 -10.79 -13.07 -0.20
N GLU A 64 -9.82 -12.62 -0.99
CA GLU A 64 -8.41 -12.57 -0.60
C GLU A 64 -8.14 -11.34 0.28
N PHE A 65 -7.36 -11.54 1.33
CA PHE A 65 -6.91 -10.49 2.23
C PHE A 65 -5.64 -9.85 1.67
N ILE A 66 -5.70 -8.55 1.43
CA ILE A 66 -4.61 -7.77 0.85
C ILE A 66 -4.11 -6.75 1.88
N VAL A 67 -2.82 -6.76 2.11
CA VAL A 67 -2.11 -5.74 2.87
C VAL A 67 -1.21 -4.98 1.91
N GLY A 68 -1.25 -3.67 1.93
CA GLY A 68 -0.33 -2.86 1.13
C GLY A 68 0.29 -1.74 1.95
N GLY A 69 1.30 -1.14 1.39
CA GLY A 69 2.01 -0.01 1.97
C GLY A 69 3.12 0.47 1.06
N VAL A 70 3.82 1.51 1.49
CA VAL A 70 4.88 2.15 0.70
C VAL A 70 6.23 1.58 1.10
N GLU A 71 6.92 0.95 0.16
CA GLU A 71 8.34 0.61 0.27
C GLU A 71 9.17 1.86 -0.04
N VAL A 72 10.13 2.18 0.81
CA VAL A 72 11.16 3.20 0.58
C VAL A 72 12.49 2.49 0.37
N PHE A 73 13.25 2.90 -0.63
CA PHE A 73 14.53 2.29 -1.00
C PHE A 73 15.48 3.32 -1.61
N ASP A 74 16.77 2.98 -1.67
CA ASP A 74 17.76 3.86 -2.28
C ASP A 74 17.51 4.00 -3.79
N ASP A 75 17.55 5.24 -4.29
CA ASP A 75 17.44 5.50 -5.72
C ASP A 75 18.77 5.16 -6.41
N VAL A 76 18.76 4.12 -7.23
CA VAL A 76 19.97 3.63 -7.94
C VAL A 76 20.46 4.62 -8.96
N GLU A 77 19.56 5.40 -9.59
CA GLU A 77 19.89 6.40 -10.60
C GLU A 77 20.41 7.71 -9.99
N ASN A 78 20.01 8.01 -8.74
CA ASN A 78 20.35 9.23 -8.03
C ASN A 78 20.92 8.89 -6.64
N PRO A 79 22.21 8.56 -6.53
CA PRO A 79 22.82 8.19 -5.26
C PRO A 79 22.63 9.24 -4.16
N GLY A 80 22.18 8.77 -2.99
CA GLY A 80 21.86 9.64 -1.84
C GLY A 80 20.43 10.17 -1.83
N MET A 81 19.62 9.84 -2.83
CA MET A 81 18.18 10.07 -2.83
C MET A 81 17.40 8.79 -2.52
N LEU A 82 16.21 8.95 -1.94
CA LEU A 82 15.29 7.84 -1.71
C LEU A 82 14.24 7.80 -2.82
N ASN A 83 13.91 6.59 -3.23
CA ASN A 83 12.79 6.27 -4.10
C ASN A 83 11.72 5.52 -3.30
N TYR A 84 10.53 5.42 -3.85
CA TYR A 84 9.39 4.78 -3.18
C TYR A 84 8.42 4.18 -4.18
N ARG A 85 7.68 3.16 -3.75
CA ARG A 85 6.57 2.55 -4.50
C ARG A 85 5.57 1.88 -3.55
N THR A 86 4.37 1.60 -4.02
CA THR A 86 3.40 0.82 -3.26
C THR A 86 3.63 -0.68 -3.52
N ASN A 87 3.79 -1.45 -2.46
CA ASN A 87 3.85 -2.91 -2.50
C ASN A 87 2.54 -3.52 -2.02
N PHE A 88 2.19 -4.68 -2.58
CA PHE A 88 0.97 -5.41 -2.27
C PHE A 88 1.30 -6.84 -1.85
N TYR A 89 0.84 -7.20 -0.67
CA TYR A 89 1.02 -8.51 -0.07
C TYR A 89 -0.32 -9.21 0.04
N ARG A 90 -0.36 -10.51 -0.16
CA ARG A 90 -1.54 -11.34 0.03
C ARG A 90 -1.20 -12.62 0.76
N ARG A 91 -2.15 -13.20 1.45
CA ARG A 91 -2.25 -14.60 1.88
C ARG A 91 -3.44 -14.82 2.81
N ASN A 92 -3.65 -16.09 3.15
CA ASN A 92 -4.71 -16.52 4.09
C ASN A 92 -4.31 -16.34 5.56
N SER A 93 -3.10 -15.87 5.85
CA SER A 93 -2.62 -15.61 7.21
C SER A 93 -1.73 -14.37 7.25
N LEU A 94 -1.91 -13.51 8.25
CA LEU A 94 -1.04 -12.36 8.50
C LEU A 94 0.42 -12.78 8.80
N ARG A 95 0.62 -13.99 9.32
CA ARG A 95 1.95 -14.54 9.64
C ARG A 95 2.75 -14.97 8.42
N SER A 96 2.11 -15.06 7.25
CA SER A 96 2.73 -15.57 6.02
C SER A 96 2.42 -14.71 4.80
N LEU A 97 2.34 -13.40 4.97
CA LEU A 97 2.14 -12.43 3.90
C LEU A 97 3.24 -12.56 2.84
N THR A 98 2.84 -12.60 1.57
CA THR A 98 3.75 -12.72 0.43
C THR A 98 3.52 -11.57 -0.53
N LEU A 99 4.60 -10.89 -0.90
CA LEU A 99 4.59 -9.89 -1.94
C LEU A 99 4.12 -10.53 -3.26
N PHE A 100 3.07 -9.99 -3.88
CA PHE A 100 2.55 -10.49 -5.16
C PHE A 100 2.51 -9.44 -6.26
N ALA A 101 2.50 -8.15 -5.92
CA ALA A 101 2.52 -7.07 -6.89
C ALA A 101 3.26 -5.84 -6.33
N LYS A 102 3.81 -5.05 -7.24
CA LYS A 102 4.45 -3.76 -6.97
C LYS A 102 3.83 -2.71 -7.86
N GLY A 103 3.63 -1.52 -7.33
CA GLY A 103 3.31 -0.34 -8.10
C GLY A 103 4.55 0.23 -8.81
N PRO A 104 4.36 1.22 -9.69
CA PRO A 104 5.47 1.92 -10.33
C PRO A 104 6.28 2.71 -9.30
N ASP A 105 7.55 2.89 -9.60
CA ASP A 105 8.45 3.74 -8.83
C ASP A 105 7.94 5.20 -8.83
N ARG A 106 8.20 5.90 -7.74
CA ARG A 106 7.75 7.27 -7.47
C ARG A 106 6.23 7.44 -7.41
N MET A 107 5.49 6.33 -7.18
CA MET A 107 4.05 6.36 -6.91
C MET A 107 3.73 5.65 -5.60
N LYS A 108 3.18 6.40 -4.66
CA LYS A 108 2.72 5.90 -3.36
C LYS A 108 1.21 6.00 -3.22
N ASP A 109 0.70 5.43 -2.13
CA ASP A 109 -0.71 5.54 -1.73
C ASP A 109 -1.70 4.95 -2.75
N ILE A 110 -1.29 3.95 -3.52
CA ILE A 110 -2.21 3.20 -4.37
C ILE A 110 -3.13 2.38 -3.46
N ARG A 111 -4.43 2.40 -3.76
CA ARG A 111 -5.46 1.71 -2.97
C ARG A 111 -6.30 0.83 -3.87
N LEU A 112 -6.76 -0.29 -3.32
CA LEU A 112 -7.63 -1.24 -4.00
C LEU A 112 -9.00 -1.27 -3.33
N LEU A 113 -10.06 -1.36 -4.13
CA LEU A 113 -11.42 -1.53 -3.67
C LEU A 113 -12.15 -2.51 -4.57
N GLN A 114 -12.76 -3.53 -3.98
CA GLN A 114 -13.71 -4.39 -4.68
C GLN A 114 -14.98 -3.60 -4.98
N LEU A 115 -15.36 -3.44 -6.24
CA LEU A 115 -16.62 -2.81 -6.65
C LEU A 115 -17.72 -3.88 -6.74
N GLU A 116 -17.59 -4.75 -7.73
CA GLU A 116 -18.50 -5.86 -8.00
C GLU A 116 -17.69 -7.14 -8.22
N LYS A 117 -18.37 -8.25 -8.44
CA LYS A 117 -17.69 -9.49 -8.77
C LYS A 117 -16.80 -9.28 -10.01
N ASN A 118 -15.51 -9.57 -9.86
CA ASN A 118 -14.50 -9.41 -10.91
C ASN A 118 -14.23 -7.95 -11.35
N GLN A 119 -14.55 -6.96 -10.52
CA GLN A 119 -14.16 -5.56 -10.77
C GLN A 119 -13.41 -5.00 -9.57
N ILE A 120 -12.18 -4.62 -9.77
CA ILE A 120 -11.29 -4.07 -8.77
C ILE A 120 -10.93 -2.66 -9.19
N LEU A 121 -11.39 -1.69 -8.42
CA LEU A 121 -10.96 -0.30 -8.58
C LEU A 121 -9.55 -0.16 -8.00
N VAL A 122 -8.65 0.34 -8.81
CA VAL A 122 -7.30 0.75 -8.38
C VAL A 122 -7.26 2.27 -8.39
N MET A 123 -7.22 2.86 -7.21
CA MET A 123 -7.00 4.31 -7.06
C MET A 123 -5.51 4.59 -7.07
N THR A 124 -5.06 5.50 -7.91
CA THR A 124 -3.65 5.85 -8.09
C THR A 124 -3.40 7.29 -7.66
N ARG A 125 -2.15 7.56 -7.27
CA ARG A 125 -1.71 8.91 -6.87
C ARG A 125 -0.37 9.24 -7.54
N PRO A 126 -0.38 9.51 -8.85
CA PRO A 126 0.83 9.92 -9.54
C PRO A 126 1.39 11.22 -8.93
N GLN A 127 2.69 11.22 -8.68
CA GLN A 127 3.45 12.36 -8.18
C GLN A 127 4.59 12.66 -9.16
N GLY A 128 4.81 13.94 -9.42
CA GLY A 128 5.84 14.36 -10.34
C GLY A 128 5.35 14.48 -11.79
N SER A 129 6.29 14.77 -12.71
CA SER A 129 5.99 14.78 -14.14
C SER A 129 5.81 13.35 -14.62
N ILE A 130 4.57 12.95 -14.78
CA ILE A 130 4.21 11.62 -15.30
C ILE A 130 3.59 11.82 -16.68
N PHE A 131 4.08 11.07 -17.66
CA PHE A 131 3.40 10.89 -18.93
C PHE A 131 2.36 9.78 -18.78
N ALA A 132 1.08 10.16 -18.77
CA ALA A 132 -0.02 9.22 -18.84
C ALA A 132 -0.98 9.67 -19.94
N ASN A 133 -1.43 8.74 -20.77
CA ASN A 133 -2.36 9.01 -21.87
C ASN A 133 -1.92 10.16 -22.82
N GLY A 134 -0.61 10.27 -23.10
CA GLY A 134 -0.06 11.31 -23.96
C GLY A 134 -0.01 12.71 -23.37
N LYS A 135 -0.33 12.87 -22.06
CA LYS A 135 -0.24 14.14 -21.35
C LYS A 135 0.87 14.11 -20.31
N CYS A 136 1.60 15.22 -20.17
CA CYS A 136 2.55 15.45 -19.10
C CYS A 136 1.82 16.13 -17.92
N TYR A 137 1.88 15.52 -16.75
CA TYR A 137 1.36 16.09 -15.51
C TYR A 137 2.51 16.70 -14.71
N GLU A 138 2.35 17.95 -14.27
CA GLU A 138 3.39 18.72 -13.60
C GLU A 138 3.95 18.06 -12.33
N ALA A 139 5.26 18.19 -12.14
CA ALA A 139 5.95 17.73 -10.95
C ALA A 139 5.42 18.39 -9.67
N GLY A 140 5.34 17.60 -8.60
CA GLY A 140 5.06 18.08 -7.24
C GLY A 140 3.58 18.23 -6.87
N ARG A 141 2.65 18.10 -7.81
CA ARG A 141 1.21 18.04 -7.50
C ARG A 141 0.72 16.62 -7.64
N GLY A 142 0.33 16.02 -6.51
CA GLY A 142 -0.35 14.72 -6.54
C GLY A 142 -1.67 14.86 -7.30
N LYS A 143 -1.87 14.02 -8.31
CA LYS A 143 -3.14 13.84 -9.01
C LYS A 143 -3.81 12.57 -8.48
N ILE A 144 -5.09 12.45 -8.69
CA ILE A 144 -5.81 11.21 -8.42
C ILE A 144 -6.16 10.57 -9.76
N GLY A 145 -5.87 9.30 -9.88
CA GLY A 145 -6.26 8.52 -11.04
C GLY A 145 -6.93 7.22 -10.65
N TYR A 146 -7.52 6.54 -11.61
CA TYR A 146 -8.12 5.24 -11.40
C TYR A 146 -8.01 4.35 -12.63
N THR A 147 -8.00 3.05 -12.39
CA THR A 147 -8.21 2.03 -13.40
C THR A 147 -9.06 0.89 -12.83
N ILE A 148 -9.73 0.15 -13.70
CA ILE A 148 -10.52 -1.02 -13.32
C ILE A 148 -9.80 -2.26 -13.82
N LEU A 149 -9.51 -3.17 -12.91
CA LEU A 149 -8.96 -4.48 -13.22
C LEU A 149 -10.03 -5.55 -13.00
N HIS A 150 -9.92 -6.65 -13.73
CA HIS A 150 -10.80 -7.82 -13.60
C HIS A 150 -10.16 -8.97 -12.80
N SER A 151 -8.89 -8.81 -12.43
CA SER A 151 -8.13 -9.79 -11.68
C SER A 151 -6.94 -9.11 -10.99
N LEU A 152 -6.57 -9.60 -9.81
CA LEU A 152 -5.33 -9.18 -9.11
C LEU A 152 -4.06 -9.48 -9.92
N ASN A 153 -4.10 -10.44 -10.86
CA ASN A 153 -2.97 -10.71 -11.75
C ASN A 153 -2.70 -9.57 -12.74
N GLY A 154 -3.69 -8.71 -12.99
CA GLY A 154 -3.54 -7.49 -13.79
C GLY A 154 -2.95 -6.31 -13.04
N LEU A 155 -2.65 -6.44 -11.74
CA LEU A 155 -2.07 -5.37 -10.94
C LEU A 155 -0.57 -5.27 -11.22
N THR A 156 -0.22 -4.55 -12.28
CA THR A 156 1.15 -4.33 -12.73
C THR A 156 1.50 -2.84 -12.77
N PRO A 157 2.79 -2.46 -12.74
CA PRO A 157 3.19 -1.07 -12.88
C PRO A 157 2.63 -0.42 -14.16
N GLU A 158 2.61 -1.14 -15.28
CA GLU A 158 2.13 -0.65 -16.57
C GLU A 158 0.63 -0.34 -16.50
N ALA A 159 -0.19 -1.25 -16.00
CA ALA A 159 -1.64 -1.04 -15.85
C ALA A 159 -1.97 0.13 -14.90
N ILE A 160 -1.13 0.35 -13.89
CA ILE A 160 -1.28 1.47 -12.95
C ILE A 160 -0.91 2.80 -13.63
N LEU A 161 0.14 2.83 -14.47
CA LEU A 161 0.56 4.01 -15.22
C LEU A 161 -0.44 4.42 -16.31
N GLU A 162 -1.21 3.47 -16.84
CA GLU A 162 -2.29 3.72 -17.80
C GLU A 162 -3.58 4.25 -17.15
N ALA A 163 -3.60 4.45 -15.83
CA ALA A 163 -4.79 4.93 -15.12
C ALA A 163 -5.31 6.26 -15.67
N THR A 164 -6.63 6.38 -15.77
CA THR A 164 -7.30 7.64 -16.09
C THR A 164 -7.13 8.61 -14.93
N ILE A 165 -6.69 9.83 -15.21
CA ILE A 165 -6.51 10.87 -14.21
C ILE A 165 -7.80 11.70 -14.14
N PHE A 166 -8.25 11.98 -12.92
CA PHE A 166 -9.31 12.97 -12.69
C PHE A 166 -8.77 14.37 -12.97
N ASP A 167 -9.48 15.14 -13.77
CA ASP A 167 -9.19 16.54 -14.05
C ASP A 167 -9.67 17.47 -12.92
#